data_3c644daf44a86d63066f1dfaa6966630
#
_entry.id   3c644daf44a86d63066f1dfaa6966630
#
_cell.length_a   1.000
_cell.length_b   1.000
_cell.length_c   1.000
_cell.angle_alpha   90.00
_cell.angle_beta   90.00
_cell.angle_gamma   90.00
#
_symmetry.space_group_name_H-M   'P 1'
#
loop_
_entity.id
_entity.type
_entity.pdbx_description
1 polymer ?
#
loop_
_entity_poly.entity_id
_entity_poly.type
_entity_poly.pdbx_seq_one_letter_code
_entity_poly.pdbx_strand_id
1 'polypeptide(L)'
;MLLALPFLFLLNLRLNKKLKFTVNDSKTIFFAALASLAFTTDLTLWHYSMNITSVSNATIIVNSSPVFVAILGYIFFREKLSRSFVVSFLITYIGILGLIYFSNNYLNGKLLGDILCLIAAFFYGVYLLVIAKLGKENSLNIIFYTTFFCCLFSIIPMMIEGGNLIPSSSFEWLNLILMAFLCQFGGQYFITHAIGKISAPGASIGLLMQPLTATILAAIIFSEILTTLQIVFALISLFGIYLARINLNQ
;
A
#
# COMPACT_ATOMS: atom_id res chain seq x y z
N MET A 1 -4.62 0.70 13.50
CA MET A 1 -5.37 -0.54 13.24
C MET A 1 -6.39 -0.87 14.33
N LEU A 2 -5.98 -0.99 15.60
CA LEU A 2 -6.88 -1.34 16.72
C LEU A 2 -8.11 -0.43 16.81
N LEU A 3 -7.94 0.89 16.66
CA LEU A 3 -9.05 1.87 16.69
C LEU A 3 -10.04 1.72 15.51
N ALA A 4 -9.62 1.13 14.39
CA ALA A 4 -10.50 0.91 13.26
C ALA A 4 -11.39 -0.34 13.42
N LEU A 5 -10.98 -1.33 14.22
CA LEU A 5 -11.70 -2.59 14.39
C LEU A 5 -13.14 -2.45 14.89
N PRO A 6 -13.44 -1.70 15.97
CA PRO A 6 -14.82 -1.55 16.45
C PRO A 6 -15.73 -0.94 15.38
N PHE A 7 -15.22 0.04 14.64
CA PHE A 7 -15.95 0.70 13.57
C PHE A 7 -16.22 -0.25 12.40
N LEU A 8 -15.20 -0.99 11.94
CA LEU A 8 -15.33 -2.00 10.90
C LEU A 8 -16.32 -3.11 11.31
N PHE A 9 -16.29 -3.52 12.57
CA PHE A 9 -17.23 -4.50 13.11
C PHE A 9 -18.67 -4.00 13.07
N LEU A 10 -18.94 -2.80 13.59
CA LEU A 10 -20.27 -2.20 13.59
C LEU A 10 -20.81 -1.97 12.19
N LEU A 11 -19.95 -1.50 11.27
CA LEU A 11 -20.32 -1.27 9.88
C LEU A 11 -20.66 -2.59 9.17
N ASN A 12 -19.88 -3.63 9.44
CA ASN A 12 -20.10 -4.96 8.88
C ASN A 12 -21.42 -5.56 9.37
N LEU A 13 -21.72 -5.43 10.67
CA LEU A 13 -23.01 -5.84 11.25
C LEU A 13 -24.19 -5.09 10.61
N ARG A 14 -24.05 -3.77 10.42
CA ARG A 14 -25.13 -2.92 9.90
C ARG A 14 -25.43 -3.19 8.43
N LEU A 15 -24.42 -3.38 7.61
CA LEU A 15 -24.56 -3.51 6.15
C LEU A 15 -24.84 -4.96 5.71
N ASN A 16 -24.22 -5.94 6.36
CA ASN A 16 -24.33 -7.34 5.95
C ASN A 16 -25.43 -8.11 6.70
N LYS A 17 -26.14 -7.50 7.67
CA LYS A 17 -27.18 -8.09 8.52
C LYS A 17 -26.88 -9.47 9.13
N LYS A 18 -25.80 -10.10 8.74
CA LYS A 18 -25.23 -11.34 9.27
C LYS A 18 -23.72 -11.27 9.08
N LEU A 19 -22.95 -11.14 10.16
CA LEU A 19 -21.63 -11.72 10.18
C LEU A 19 -21.86 -13.21 9.96
N LYS A 20 -21.86 -13.63 8.72
CA LYS A 20 -21.73 -15.05 8.43
C LYS A 20 -20.28 -15.41 8.73
N PHE A 21 -19.98 -15.63 10.01
CA PHE A 21 -18.94 -16.56 10.42
C PHE A 21 -19.40 -17.96 10.00
N THR A 22 -19.69 -18.16 8.73
CA THR A 22 -19.96 -19.49 8.23
C THR A 22 -18.64 -20.20 8.14
N VAL A 23 -18.53 -21.33 8.80
CA VAL A 23 -17.40 -22.26 8.81
C VAL A 23 -16.90 -22.61 7.39
N ASN A 24 -17.65 -22.26 6.36
CA ASN A 24 -17.29 -22.41 4.94
C ASN A 24 -16.24 -21.40 4.45
N ASP A 25 -15.87 -20.40 5.25
CA ASP A 25 -14.92 -19.35 4.88
C ASP A 25 -13.50 -19.58 5.41
N SER A 26 -13.15 -20.81 5.80
CA SER A 26 -11.80 -21.15 6.30
C SER A 26 -10.70 -20.73 5.32
N LYS A 27 -10.96 -20.83 4.02
CA LYS A 27 -10.02 -20.37 2.97
C LYS A 27 -9.87 -18.86 2.97
N THR A 28 -10.97 -18.12 3.06
CA THR A 28 -10.96 -16.64 3.12
C THR A 28 -10.22 -16.15 4.36
N ILE A 29 -10.47 -16.77 5.51
CA ILE A 29 -9.77 -16.46 6.77
C ILE A 29 -8.28 -16.76 6.64
N PHE A 30 -7.91 -17.91 6.10
CA PHE A 30 -6.51 -18.28 5.89
C PHE A 30 -5.78 -17.28 4.97
N PHE A 31 -6.37 -16.93 3.82
CA PHE A 31 -5.76 -15.95 2.92
C PHE A 31 -5.75 -14.54 3.52
N ALA A 32 -6.76 -14.15 4.29
CA ALA A 32 -6.75 -12.89 5.01
C ALA A 32 -5.63 -12.85 6.06
N ALA A 33 -5.40 -13.94 6.80
CA ALA A 33 -4.29 -14.05 7.74
C ALA A 33 -2.93 -13.98 7.02
N LEU A 34 -2.79 -14.68 5.90
CA LEU A 34 -1.57 -14.66 5.08
C LEU A 34 -1.29 -13.24 4.53
N ALA A 35 -2.32 -12.57 4.01
CA ALA A 35 -2.22 -11.16 3.58
C ALA A 35 -1.79 -10.26 4.73
N SER A 36 -2.39 -10.45 5.91
CA SER A 36 -2.09 -9.66 7.09
C SER A 36 -0.66 -9.87 7.60
N LEU A 37 -0.17 -11.11 7.56
CA LEU A 37 1.22 -11.41 7.90
C LEU A 37 2.17 -10.68 6.95
N ALA A 38 1.92 -10.74 5.65
CA ALA A 38 2.72 -10.03 4.66
C ALA A 38 2.67 -8.51 4.89
N PHE A 39 1.49 -7.93 5.10
CA PHE A 39 1.32 -6.50 5.34
C PHE A 39 1.95 -6.03 6.65
N THR A 40 1.83 -6.80 7.72
CA THR A 40 2.49 -6.47 8.99
C THR A 40 4.01 -6.55 8.86
N THR A 41 4.53 -7.53 8.13
CA THR A 41 5.97 -7.65 7.85
C THR A 41 6.47 -6.45 7.04
N ASP A 42 5.75 -6.07 5.98
CA ASP A 42 6.03 -4.87 5.20
C ASP A 42 6.09 -3.63 6.09
N LEU A 43 5.03 -3.33 6.83
CA LEU A 43 4.98 -2.15 7.70
C LEU A 43 6.09 -2.14 8.75
N THR A 44 6.39 -3.27 9.36
CA THR A 44 7.44 -3.38 10.38
C THR A 44 8.82 -3.08 9.78
N LEU A 45 9.14 -3.71 8.65
CA LEU A 45 10.41 -3.50 7.96
C LEU A 45 10.54 -2.07 7.44
N TRP A 46 9.48 -1.51 6.90
CA TRP A 46 9.45 -0.14 6.39
C TRP A 46 9.67 0.89 7.51
N HIS A 47 8.92 0.78 8.63
CA HIS A 47 9.12 1.69 9.78
C HIS A 47 10.52 1.55 10.38
N TYR A 48 11.01 0.32 10.55
CA TYR A 48 12.35 0.10 11.07
C TYR A 48 13.43 0.65 10.12
N SER A 49 13.26 0.51 8.82
CA SER A 49 14.18 1.04 7.82
C SER A 49 14.32 2.56 7.88
N MET A 50 13.24 3.29 8.18
CA MET A 50 13.27 4.76 8.31
C MET A 50 14.19 5.26 9.42
N ASN A 51 14.52 4.43 10.42
CA ASN A 51 15.49 4.75 11.45
C ASN A 51 16.96 4.55 10.97
N ILE A 52 17.16 3.87 9.84
CA ILE A 52 18.48 3.48 9.33
C ILE A 52 18.82 4.20 8.04
N THR A 53 17.85 4.37 7.13
CA THR A 53 18.03 5.06 5.85
C THR A 53 17.25 6.37 5.82
N SER A 54 17.46 7.20 4.78
CA SER A 54 16.67 8.42 4.61
C SER A 54 15.21 8.11 4.24
N VAL A 55 14.28 8.98 4.68
CA VAL A 55 12.86 8.86 4.31
C VAL A 55 12.67 8.85 2.79
N SER A 56 13.50 9.61 2.06
CA SER A 56 13.48 9.64 0.60
C SER A 56 13.86 8.31 -0.02
N ASN A 57 14.96 7.69 0.44
CA ASN A 57 15.35 6.36 -0.02
C ASN A 57 14.28 5.33 0.30
N ALA A 58 13.79 5.32 1.54
CA ALA A 58 12.72 4.41 1.95
C ALA A 58 11.49 4.55 1.04
N THR A 59 11.07 5.79 0.74
CA THR A 59 9.93 6.07 -0.14
C THR A 59 10.16 5.60 -1.57
N ILE A 60 11.33 5.87 -2.15
CA ILE A 60 11.69 5.43 -3.52
C ILE A 60 11.63 3.91 -3.60
N ILE A 61 12.28 3.22 -2.67
CA ILE A 61 12.45 1.78 -2.72
C ILE A 61 11.10 1.07 -2.48
N VAL A 62 10.29 1.51 -1.52
CA VAL A 62 8.96 0.92 -1.27
C VAL A 62 8.02 1.12 -2.46
N ASN A 63 8.14 2.23 -3.20
CA ASN A 63 7.41 2.42 -4.45
C ASN A 63 7.85 1.46 -5.58
N SER A 64 8.84 0.57 -5.35
CA SER A 64 9.13 -0.55 -6.25
C SER A 64 8.16 -1.74 -6.10
N SER A 65 7.27 -1.74 -5.10
CA SER A 65 6.28 -2.79 -4.87
C SER A 65 5.44 -3.15 -6.11
N PRO A 66 5.03 -2.23 -7.01
CA PRO A 66 4.33 -2.58 -8.24
C PRO A 66 5.14 -3.49 -9.17
N VAL A 67 6.48 -3.42 -9.14
CA VAL A 67 7.35 -4.34 -9.90
C VAL A 67 7.17 -5.76 -9.38
N PHE A 68 7.18 -5.94 -8.06
CA PHE A 68 6.94 -7.24 -7.43
C PHE A 68 5.53 -7.77 -7.70
N VAL A 69 4.51 -6.91 -7.66
CA VAL A 69 3.14 -7.29 -8.04
C VAL A 69 3.08 -7.79 -9.48
N ALA A 70 3.71 -7.11 -10.42
CA ALA A 70 3.72 -7.51 -11.81
C ALA A 70 4.45 -8.86 -12.02
N ILE A 71 5.65 -9.02 -11.41
CA ILE A 71 6.45 -10.26 -11.50
C ILE A 71 5.70 -11.44 -10.85
N LEU A 72 5.23 -11.28 -9.62
CA LEU A 72 4.53 -12.34 -8.90
C LEU A 72 3.17 -12.65 -9.54
N GLY A 73 2.47 -11.64 -10.08
CA GLY A 73 1.24 -11.79 -10.85
C GLY A 73 1.45 -12.67 -12.08
N TYR A 74 2.53 -12.42 -12.83
CA TYR A 74 2.93 -13.26 -13.96
C TYR A 74 3.24 -14.71 -13.51
N ILE A 75 3.99 -14.89 -12.43
CA ILE A 75 4.40 -16.22 -11.95
C ILE A 75 3.21 -17.02 -11.40
N PHE A 76 2.39 -16.42 -10.52
CA PHE A 76 1.34 -17.14 -9.78
C PHE A 76 0.00 -17.18 -10.51
N PHE A 77 -0.36 -16.12 -11.23
CA PHE A 77 -1.64 -16.02 -11.93
C PHE A 77 -1.52 -16.25 -13.44
N ARG A 78 -0.28 -16.41 -13.95
CA ARG A 78 0.02 -16.56 -15.38
C ARG A 78 -0.57 -15.41 -16.21
N GLU A 79 -0.68 -14.23 -15.63
CA GLU A 79 -1.16 -13.03 -16.32
C GLU A 79 -0.14 -12.62 -17.38
N LYS A 80 -0.53 -12.64 -18.64
CA LYS A 80 0.36 -12.23 -19.73
C LYS A 80 0.52 -10.71 -19.70
N LEU A 81 1.74 -10.24 -19.47
CA LEU A 81 2.07 -8.83 -19.60
C LEU A 81 2.27 -8.49 -21.06
N SER A 82 1.42 -7.65 -21.63
CA SER A 82 1.62 -7.14 -23.00
C SER A 82 2.88 -6.27 -23.06
N ARG A 83 3.56 -6.24 -24.21
CA ARG A 83 4.74 -5.35 -24.40
C ARG A 83 4.38 -3.89 -24.15
N SER A 84 3.20 -3.47 -24.63
CA SER A 84 2.69 -2.11 -24.43
C SER A 84 2.49 -1.80 -22.95
N PHE A 85 2.00 -2.76 -22.15
CA PHE A 85 1.88 -2.60 -20.70
C PHE A 85 3.24 -2.40 -20.05
N VAL A 86 4.24 -3.24 -20.39
CA VAL A 86 5.60 -3.12 -19.83
C VAL A 86 6.22 -1.76 -20.15
N VAL A 87 6.07 -1.28 -21.37
CA VAL A 87 6.57 0.05 -21.77
C VAL A 87 5.87 1.15 -20.97
N SER A 88 4.56 1.09 -20.85
CA SER A 88 3.77 2.07 -20.07
C SER A 88 4.17 2.06 -18.60
N PHE A 89 4.40 0.88 -18.04
CA PHE A 89 4.86 0.70 -16.66
C PHE A 89 6.23 1.33 -16.45
N LEU A 90 7.20 1.09 -17.36
CA LEU A 90 8.54 1.68 -17.28
C LEU A 90 8.49 3.22 -17.38
N ILE A 91 7.68 3.77 -18.29
CA ILE A 91 7.49 5.22 -18.42
C ILE A 91 6.96 5.80 -17.09
N THR A 92 5.92 5.17 -16.52
CA THR A 92 5.34 5.58 -15.24
C THR A 92 6.39 5.55 -14.14
N TYR A 93 7.14 4.46 -14.07
CA TYR A 93 8.13 4.24 -13.01
C TYR A 93 9.30 5.24 -13.09
N ILE A 94 9.79 5.52 -14.31
CA ILE A 94 10.81 6.57 -14.53
C ILE A 94 10.29 7.93 -14.07
N GLY A 95 9.02 8.26 -14.40
CA GLY A 95 8.39 9.49 -13.95
C GLY A 95 8.34 9.59 -12.42
N ILE A 96 7.94 8.53 -11.71
CA ILE A 96 7.91 8.49 -10.24
C ILE A 96 9.32 8.61 -9.64
N LEU A 97 10.29 7.86 -10.16
CA LEU A 97 11.66 7.95 -9.67
C LEU A 97 12.24 9.36 -9.85
N GLY A 98 12.01 9.98 -11.02
CA GLY A 98 12.45 11.34 -11.27
C GLY A 98 11.78 12.35 -10.33
N LEU A 99 10.46 12.24 -10.14
CA LEU A 99 9.72 13.10 -9.23
C LEU A 99 10.27 13.04 -7.80
N ILE A 100 10.53 11.85 -7.27
CA ILE A 100 11.06 11.67 -5.92
C ILE A 100 12.53 12.13 -5.85
N TYR A 101 13.36 11.82 -6.86
CA TYR A 101 14.78 12.21 -6.89
C TYR A 101 14.96 13.72 -6.84
N PHE A 102 14.11 14.47 -7.56
CA PHE A 102 14.16 15.93 -7.58
C PHE A 102 13.38 16.62 -6.44
N SER A 103 12.77 15.84 -5.53
CA SER A 103 12.16 16.37 -4.30
C SER A 103 13.22 16.58 -3.21
N ASN A 104 14.14 17.49 -3.40
CA ASN A 104 15.13 18.11 -2.45
C ASN A 104 15.68 17.28 -1.26
N ASN A 105 15.53 15.97 -1.22
CA ASN A 105 16.00 15.14 -0.13
C ASN A 105 17.15 14.25 -0.60
N TYR A 106 18.35 14.58 -0.17
CA TYR A 106 19.56 13.84 -0.51
C TYR A 106 19.50 12.36 -0.10
N LEU A 107 19.95 11.50 -1.01
CA LEU A 107 20.04 10.04 -0.83
C LEU A 107 21.19 9.68 0.15
N ASN A 108 21.00 9.92 1.43
CA ASN A 108 21.97 9.58 2.49
C ASN A 108 21.49 8.34 3.27
N GLY A 109 21.28 7.22 2.59
CA GLY A 109 20.84 5.98 3.21
C GLY A 109 21.97 5.00 3.49
N LYS A 110 21.78 4.16 4.53
CA LYS A 110 22.61 2.99 4.75
C LYS A 110 22.04 1.81 3.96
N LEU A 111 22.91 1.05 3.31
CA LEU A 111 22.56 -0.10 2.48
C LEU A 111 21.61 -1.10 3.19
N LEU A 112 21.80 -1.31 4.50
CA LEU A 112 20.91 -2.18 5.28
C LEU A 112 19.47 -1.68 5.29
N GLY A 113 19.25 -0.37 5.52
CA GLY A 113 17.93 0.23 5.49
C GLY A 113 17.27 0.11 4.10
N ASP A 114 18.06 0.31 3.04
CA ASP A 114 17.58 0.19 1.66
C ASP A 114 17.19 -1.26 1.32
N ILE A 115 17.95 -2.25 1.78
CA ILE A 115 17.60 -3.68 1.63
C ILE A 115 16.31 -4.01 2.39
N LEU A 116 16.13 -3.50 3.61
CA LEU A 116 14.91 -3.71 4.37
C LEU A 116 13.68 -3.12 3.67
N CYS A 117 13.81 -1.92 3.06
CA CYS A 117 12.76 -1.33 2.23
C CYS A 117 12.42 -2.19 1.01
N LEU A 118 13.43 -2.80 0.37
CA LEU A 118 13.19 -3.67 -0.78
C LEU A 118 12.44 -4.94 -0.38
N ILE A 119 12.79 -5.52 0.77
CA ILE A 119 12.07 -6.67 1.34
C ILE A 119 10.63 -6.25 1.73
N ALA A 120 10.45 -5.08 2.32
CA ALA A 120 9.14 -4.51 2.61
C ALA A 120 8.29 -4.39 1.33
N ALA A 121 8.84 -3.81 0.25
CA ALA A 121 8.18 -3.70 -1.04
C ALA A 121 7.75 -5.06 -1.62
N PHE A 122 8.57 -6.10 -1.46
CA PHE A 122 8.21 -7.47 -1.83
C PHE A 122 7.00 -7.97 -1.04
N PHE A 123 7.00 -7.83 0.29
CA PHE A 123 5.90 -8.27 1.13
C PHE A 123 4.62 -7.49 0.87
N TYR A 124 4.72 -6.19 0.58
CA TYR A 124 3.56 -5.41 0.14
C TYR A 124 2.99 -5.94 -1.19
N GLY A 125 3.86 -6.32 -2.13
CA GLY A 125 3.45 -6.98 -3.37
C GLY A 125 2.72 -8.29 -3.12
N VAL A 126 3.21 -9.14 -2.20
CA VAL A 126 2.54 -10.38 -1.78
C VAL A 126 1.17 -10.08 -1.17
N TYR A 127 1.08 -9.09 -0.28
CA TYR A 127 -0.20 -8.64 0.31
C TYR A 127 -1.22 -8.32 -0.77
N LEU A 128 -0.86 -7.46 -1.73
CA LEU A 128 -1.77 -7.03 -2.79
C LEU A 128 -2.26 -8.19 -3.67
N LEU A 129 -1.39 -9.15 -3.98
CA LEU A 129 -1.75 -10.35 -4.74
C LEU A 129 -2.70 -11.27 -3.98
N VAL A 130 -2.48 -11.45 -2.68
CA VAL A 130 -3.40 -12.24 -1.85
C VAL A 130 -4.75 -11.55 -1.74
N ILE A 131 -4.79 -10.22 -1.59
CA ILE A 131 -6.04 -9.45 -1.61
C ILE A 131 -6.73 -9.56 -2.99
N ALA A 132 -6.00 -9.50 -4.09
CA ALA A 132 -6.55 -9.70 -5.43
C ALA A 132 -7.23 -11.08 -5.57
N LYS A 133 -6.64 -12.13 -5.00
CA LYS A 133 -7.23 -13.48 -4.98
C LYS A 133 -8.54 -13.54 -4.19
N LEU A 134 -8.67 -12.72 -3.15
CA LEU A 134 -9.90 -12.59 -2.35
C LEU A 134 -10.94 -11.66 -2.97
N GLY A 135 -10.65 -11.03 -4.09
CA GLY A 135 -11.45 -9.94 -4.67
C GLY A 135 -12.90 -10.30 -5.04
N LYS A 136 -13.29 -11.59 -5.04
CA LYS A 136 -14.69 -12.05 -5.20
C LYS A 136 -15.48 -11.95 -3.90
N GLU A 137 -14.81 -11.82 -2.78
CA GLU A 137 -15.42 -11.74 -1.46
C GLU A 137 -15.84 -10.29 -1.14
N ASN A 138 -16.68 -10.15 -0.11
CA ASN A 138 -17.08 -8.82 0.33
C ASN A 138 -15.88 -8.05 0.89
N SER A 139 -15.57 -6.90 0.30
CA SER A 139 -14.43 -6.07 0.67
C SER A 139 -14.42 -5.67 2.16
N LEU A 140 -15.60 -5.46 2.77
CA LEU A 140 -15.70 -5.15 4.20
C LEU A 140 -15.27 -6.34 5.07
N ASN A 141 -15.63 -7.56 4.69
CA ASN A 141 -15.20 -8.77 5.40
C ASN A 141 -13.68 -8.93 5.28
N ILE A 142 -13.13 -8.77 4.08
CA ILE A 142 -11.69 -8.87 3.86
C ILE A 142 -10.95 -7.88 4.74
N ILE A 143 -11.37 -6.60 4.76
CA ILE A 143 -10.70 -5.57 5.57
C ILE A 143 -10.84 -5.83 7.05
N PHE A 144 -11.99 -6.30 7.50
CA PHE A 144 -12.19 -6.65 8.91
C PHE A 144 -11.21 -7.75 9.33
N TYR A 145 -11.16 -8.86 8.58
CA TYR A 145 -10.25 -9.97 8.90
C TYR A 145 -8.77 -9.55 8.77
N THR A 146 -8.40 -8.83 7.73
CA THR A 146 -7.03 -8.38 7.56
C THR A 146 -6.63 -7.41 8.66
N THR A 147 -7.47 -6.46 9.03
CA THR A 147 -7.18 -5.53 10.14
C THR A 147 -7.07 -6.28 11.46
N PHE A 148 -7.94 -7.26 11.72
CA PHE A 148 -7.89 -8.09 12.92
C PHE A 148 -6.58 -8.86 13.04
N PHE A 149 -6.19 -9.59 11.99
CA PHE A 149 -4.93 -10.35 11.99
C PHE A 149 -3.70 -9.44 12.00
N CYS A 150 -3.74 -8.28 11.34
CA CYS A 150 -2.67 -7.29 11.44
C CYS A 150 -2.49 -6.81 12.89
N CYS A 151 -3.57 -6.57 13.63
CA CYS A 151 -3.47 -6.23 15.04
C CYS A 151 -2.79 -7.34 15.85
N LEU A 152 -3.14 -8.60 15.60
CA LEU A 152 -2.52 -9.75 16.27
C LEU A 152 -1.03 -9.87 15.94
N PHE A 153 -0.67 -9.82 14.67
CA PHE A 153 0.73 -9.97 14.25
C PHE A 153 1.60 -8.77 14.64
N SER A 154 1.02 -7.57 14.76
CA SER A 154 1.74 -6.37 15.21
C SER A 154 2.12 -6.41 16.69
N ILE A 155 1.57 -7.32 17.50
CA ILE A 155 1.95 -7.47 18.89
C ILE A 155 3.43 -7.84 19.02
N ILE A 156 3.95 -8.71 18.15
CA ILE A 156 5.34 -9.17 18.21
C ILE A 156 6.32 -8.01 17.98
N PRO A 157 6.30 -7.27 16.86
CA PRO A 157 7.20 -6.14 16.67
C PRO A 157 7.01 -5.05 17.73
N MET A 158 5.79 -4.81 18.21
CA MET A 158 5.50 -3.87 19.27
C MET A 158 6.20 -4.26 20.59
N MET A 159 6.23 -5.53 20.93
CA MET A 159 6.93 -6.03 22.14
C MET A 159 8.45 -5.93 22.00
N ILE A 160 8.98 -6.07 20.79
CA ILE A 160 10.42 -5.97 20.51
C ILE A 160 10.89 -4.52 20.54
N GLU A 161 10.11 -3.61 19.96
CA GLU A 161 10.46 -2.20 19.86
C GLU A 161 10.42 -1.50 21.22
N GLY A 162 9.50 -1.91 22.10
CA GLY A 162 9.28 -1.30 23.40
C GLY A 162 8.72 0.13 23.28
N GLY A 163 8.59 0.83 24.39
CA GLY A 163 8.20 2.23 24.41
C GLY A 163 6.79 2.47 24.98
N ASN A 164 6.40 3.74 25.04
CA ASN A 164 5.09 4.15 25.51
C ASN A 164 4.03 3.88 24.45
N LEU A 165 3.19 2.89 24.70
CA LEU A 165 2.11 2.48 23.79
C LEU A 165 0.89 3.40 23.85
N ILE A 166 0.80 4.24 24.87
CA ILE A 166 -0.33 5.13 25.09
C ILE A 166 0.09 6.56 24.72
N PRO A 167 -0.62 7.20 23.77
CA PRO A 167 -0.36 8.58 23.42
C PRO A 167 -0.45 9.51 24.62
N SER A 168 0.48 10.45 24.72
CA SER A 168 0.62 11.37 25.85
C SER A 168 -0.21 12.63 25.69
N SER A 169 -0.62 12.99 24.47
CA SER A 169 -1.34 14.22 24.18
C SER A 169 -2.64 13.99 23.38
N SER A 170 -3.59 14.91 23.54
CA SER A 170 -4.84 14.89 22.75
C SER A 170 -4.58 15.01 21.23
N PHE A 171 -3.50 15.69 20.85
CA PHE A 171 -3.11 15.82 19.45
C PHE A 171 -2.64 14.49 18.85
N GLU A 172 -1.88 13.70 19.61
CA GLU A 172 -1.48 12.34 19.19
C GLU A 172 -2.70 11.42 19.05
N TRP A 173 -3.66 11.49 19.97
CA TRP A 173 -4.92 10.76 19.87
C TRP A 173 -5.70 11.14 18.62
N LEU A 174 -5.81 12.44 18.33
CA LEU A 174 -6.50 12.93 17.13
C LEU A 174 -5.83 12.35 15.87
N ASN A 175 -4.50 12.41 15.77
CA ASN A 175 -3.76 11.87 14.63
C ASN A 175 -3.99 10.36 14.48
N LEU A 176 -3.96 9.59 15.55
CA LEU A 176 -4.22 8.14 15.50
C LEU A 176 -5.65 7.82 15.06
N ILE A 177 -6.64 8.58 15.51
CA ILE A 177 -8.02 8.44 15.09
C ILE A 177 -8.16 8.78 13.59
N LEU A 178 -7.58 9.88 13.13
CA LEU A 178 -7.59 10.26 11.72
C LEU A 178 -6.91 9.21 10.84
N MET A 179 -5.75 8.68 11.25
CA MET A 179 -5.08 7.58 10.55
C MET A 179 -5.93 6.31 10.52
N ALA A 180 -6.61 5.97 11.61
CA ALA A 180 -7.48 4.80 11.65
C ALA A 180 -8.66 4.93 10.69
N PHE A 181 -9.29 6.10 10.60
CA PHE A 181 -10.44 6.32 9.72
C PHE A 181 -10.05 6.59 8.28
N LEU A 182 -9.08 7.46 8.01
CA LEU A 182 -8.73 7.85 6.65
C LEU A 182 -7.87 6.80 5.96
N CYS A 183 -6.82 6.32 6.63
CA CYS A 183 -5.88 5.39 6.02
C CYS A 183 -6.34 3.94 6.16
N GLN A 184 -6.58 3.48 7.39
CA GLN A 184 -6.87 2.06 7.61
C GLN A 184 -8.29 1.67 7.16
N PHE A 185 -9.29 2.50 7.43
CA PHE A 185 -10.64 2.20 6.95
C PHE A 185 -10.81 2.68 5.51
N GLY A 186 -10.71 3.99 5.24
CA GLY A 186 -11.00 4.56 3.92
C GLY A 186 -10.03 4.05 2.85
N GLY A 187 -8.73 4.26 3.04
CA GLY A 187 -7.70 3.90 2.08
C GLY A 187 -7.70 2.41 1.76
N GLN A 188 -7.65 1.56 2.80
CA GLN A 188 -7.63 0.11 2.60
C GLN A 188 -8.94 -0.43 2.02
N TYR A 189 -10.09 0.19 2.35
CA TYR A 189 -11.37 -0.19 1.73
C TYR A 189 -11.36 0.05 0.23
N PHE A 190 -10.97 1.25 -0.20
CA PHE A 190 -10.94 1.56 -1.63
C PHE A 190 -9.93 0.72 -2.39
N ILE A 191 -8.74 0.48 -1.81
CA ILE A 191 -7.73 -0.40 -2.41
C ILE A 191 -8.28 -1.82 -2.56
N THR A 192 -8.80 -2.42 -1.49
CA THR A 192 -9.33 -3.79 -1.50
C THR A 192 -10.50 -3.93 -2.48
N HIS A 193 -11.39 -2.94 -2.52
CA HIS A 193 -12.53 -2.94 -3.43
C HIS A 193 -12.10 -2.80 -4.91
N ALA A 194 -11.10 -1.97 -5.19
CA ALA A 194 -10.59 -1.78 -6.54
C ALA A 194 -9.81 -3.00 -7.05
N ILE A 195 -8.90 -3.54 -6.23
CA ILE A 195 -8.08 -4.71 -6.60
C ILE A 195 -8.94 -5.93 -6.94
N GLY A 196 -10.08 -6.12 -6.27
CA GLY A 196 -11.01 -7.20 -6.58
C GLY A 196 -11.70 -7.09 -7.96
N LYS A 197 -11.61 -5.94 -8.63
CA LYS A 197 -12.29 -5.66 -9.89
C LYS A 197 -11.36 -5.50 -11.09
N ILE A 198 -10.07 -5.38 -10.86
CA ILE A 198 -9.06 -5.15 -11.90
C ILE A 198 -7.96 -6.20 -11.79
N SER A 199 -7.20 -6.40 -12.86
CA SER A 199 -6.04 -7.31 -12.83
C SER A 199 -4.96 -6.82 -11.86
N ALA A 200 -4.13 -7.75 -11.35
CA ALA A 200 -3.03 -7.39 -10.45
C ALA A 200 -2.04 -6.39 -11.07
N PRO A 201 -1.64 -6.51 -12.37
CA PRO A 201 -0.85 -5.49 -13.05
C PRO A 201 -1.56 -4.12 -13.11
N GLY A 202 -2.87 -4.09 -13.38
CA GLY A 202 -3.65 -2.86 -13.41
C GLY A 202 -3.69 -2.17 -12.04
N ALA A 203 -3.87 -2.95 -10.98
CA ALA A 203 -3.82 -2.46 -9.60
C ALA A 203 -2.44 -1.87 -9.26
N SER A 204 -1.36 -2.52 -9.69
CA SER A 204 0.01 -2.07 -9.43
C SER A 204 0.30 -0.69 -10.02
N ILE A 205 -0.18 -0.43 -11.24
CA ILE A 205 -0.06 0.90 -11.85
C ILE A 205 -0.92 1.93 -11.13
N GLY A 206 -2.14 1.55 -10.71
CA GLY A 206 -3.00 2.43 -9.91
C GLY A 206 -2.33 2.90 -8.64
N LEU A 207 -1.54 2.05 -7.99
CA LEU A 207 -0.80 2.40 -6.78
C LEU A 207 0.33 3.44 -7.02
N LEU A 208 0.87 3.53 -8.23
CA LEU A 208 1.84 4.58 -8.59
C LEU A 208 1.23 5.99 -8.59
N MET A 209 -0.11 6.11 -8.51
CA MET A 209 -0.76 7.39 -8.24
C MET A 209 -0.49 7.92 -6.82
N GLN A 210 -0.12 7.06 -5.86
CA GLN A 210 0.10 7.46 -4.46
C GLN A 210 1.18 8.55 -4.32
N PRO A 211 2.43 8.37 -4.80
CA PRO A 211 3.45 9.40 -4.69
C PRO A 211 3.10 10.68 -5.47
N LEU A 212 2.41 10.56 -6.60
CA LEU A 212 1.93 11.73 -7.35
C LEU A 212 0.92 12.54 -6.53
N THR A 213 -0.09 11.86 -5.98
CA THR A 213 -1.11 12.49 -5.17
C THR A 213 -0.51 13.11 -3.91
N ALA A 214 0.43 12.40 -3.25
CA ALA A 214 1.14 12.90 -2.09
C ALA A 214 1.91 14.20 -2.40
N THR A 215 2.62 14.25 -3.53
CA THR A 215 3.36 15.45 -3.97
C THR A 215 2.43 16.62 -4.25
N ILE A 216 1.31 16.41 -4.93
CA ILE A 216 0.32 17.45 -5.21
C ILE A 216 -0.30 17.98 -3.90
N LEU A 217 -0.67 17.07 -2.99
CA LEU A 217 -1.24 17.47 -1.71
C LEU A 217 -0.22 18.22 -0.84
N ALA A 218 1.05 17.81 -0.84
CA ALA A 218 2.11 18.52 -0.13
C ALA A 218 2.28 19.94 -0.66
N ALA A 219 2.27 20.13 -1.98
CA ALA A 219 2.32 21.45 -2.60
C ALA A 219 1.14 22.34 -2.18
N ILE A 220 -0.08 21.78 -2.10
CA ILE A 220 -1.28 22.55 -1.74
C ILE A 220 -1.33 22.84 -0.22
N ILE A 221 -1.09 21.82 0.61
CA ILE A 221 -1.27 21.91 2.07
C ILE A 221 -0.11 22.66 2.74
N PHE A 222 1.12 22.39 2.30
CA PHE A 222 2.33 22.99 2.87
C PHE A 222 2.87 24.16 2.05
N SER A 223 2.16 24.56 0.96
CA SER A 223 2.59 25.62 0.04
C SER A 223 3.99 25.40 -0.54
N GLU A 224 4.35 24.13 -0.74
CA GLU A 224 5.62 23.75 -1.33
C GLU A 224 5.61 24.06 -2.83
N ILE A 225 6.61 24.81 -3.31
CA ILE A 225 6.74 25.12 -4.73
C ILE A 225 7.42 23.95 -5.43
N LEU A 226 6.67 23.32 -6.34
CA LEU A 226 7.23 22.26 -7.18
C LEU A 226 8.24 22.85 -8.17
N THR A 227 9.38 22.24 -8.29
CA THR A 227 10.36 22.58 -9.32
C THR A 227 9.85 22.21 -10.71
N THR A 228 10.35 22.88 -11.74
CA THR A 228 9.99 22.57 -13.13
C THR A 228 10.25 21.09 -13.47
N LEU A 229 11.35 20.51 -12.96
CA LEU A 229 11.68 19.10 -13.16
C LEU A 229 10.66 18.17 -12.49
N GLN A 230 10.22 18.47 -11.28
CA GLN A 230 9.17 17.70 -10.61
C GLN A 230 7.86 17.72 -11.41
N ILE A 231 7.47 18.86 -11.96
CA ILE A 231 6.27 18.96 -12.82
C ILE A 231 6.44 18.11 -14.08
N VAL A 232 7.60 18.17 -14.75
CA VAL A 232 7.87 17.36 -15.95
C VAL A 232 7.79 15.87 -15.63
N PHE A 233 8.43 15.40 -14.56
CA PHE A 233 8.39 13.99 -14.18
C PHE A 233 6.99 13.55 -13.71
N ALA A 234 6.22 14.41 -13.06
CA ALA A 234 4.81 14.13 -12.74
C ALA A 234 3.98 13.92 -14.01
N LEU A 235 4.16 14.77 -15.04
CA LEU A 235 3.48 14.63 -16.32
C LEU A 235 3.89 13.35 -17.07
N ILE A 236 5.19 12.98 -17.05
CA ILE A 236 5.67 11.71 -17.61
C ILE A 236 4.99 10.53 -16.94
N SER A 237 4.89 10.55 -15.61
CA SER A 237 4.22 9.49 -14.85
C SER A 237 2.73 9.39 -15.19
N LEU A 238 2.01 10.51 -15.23
CA LEU A 238 0.59 10.55 -15.62
C LEU A 238 0.37 10.01 -17.04
N PHE A 239 1.26 10.36 -17.98
CA PHE A 239 1.22 9.84 -19.34
C PHE A 239 1.41 8.33 -19.40
N GLY A 240 2.36 7.79 -18.61
CA GLY A 240 2.57 6.35 -18.49
C GLY A 240 1.34 5.62 -17.91
N ILE A 241 0.71 6.17 -16.87
CA ILE A 241 -0.53 5.62 -16.28
C ILE A 241 -1.67 5.61 -17.32
N TYR A 242 -1.81 6.69 -18.07
CA TYR A 242 -2.82 6.79 -19.12
C TYR A 242 -2.62 5.74 -20.22
N LEU A 243 -1.38 5.57 -20.70
CA LEU A 243 -1.04 4.53 -21.69
C LEU A 243 -1.32 3.13 -21.15
N ALA A 244 -0.98 2.85 -19.90
CA ALA A 244 -1.22 1.57 -19.29
C ALA A 244 -2.71 1.23 -19.20
N ARG A 245 -3.55 2.22 -18.85
CA ARG A 245 -5.01 2.06 -18.82
C ARG A 245 -5.60 1.67 -20.17
N ILE A 246 -5.12 2.27 -21.25
CA ILE A 246 -5.56 1.94 -22.62
C ILE A 246 -5.16 0.50 -22.98
N ASN A 247 -3.94 0.11 -22.64
CA ASN A 247 -3.39 -1.20 -22.97
C ASN A 247 -3.95 -2.36 -22.11
N LEU A 248 -4.58 -2.08 -20.97
CA LEU A 248 -5.28 -3.09 -20.16
C LEU A 248 -6.64 -3.48 -20.75
N ASN A 249 -7.19 -2.67 -21.63
CA ASN A 249 -8.49 -2.91 -22.28
C ASN A 249 -8.35 -3.64 -23.62
N GLN A 250 -7.15 -3.96 -24.06
CA GLN A 250 -6.82 -4.76 -25.24
C GLN A 250 -6.35 -6.17 -24.85
#